data_0dbcf52e683fc179ca171e85c90c7802
#
_entry.id   0dbcf52e683fc179ca171e85c90c7802
#
_cell.length_a   1.000
_cell.length_b   1.000
_cell.length_c   1.000
_cell.angle_alpha   90.00
_cell.angle_beta   90.00
_cell.angle_gamma   90.00
#
_symmetry.space_group_name_H-M   'P 1'
#
loop_
_entity.id
_entity.type
_entity.pdbx_description
1 polymer ?
#
loop_
_entity_poly.entity_id
_entity_poly.type
_entity_poly.pdbx_seq_one_letter_code
_entity_poly.pdbx_strand_id
1 'polypeptide(L)'
;MSGSPSDRVAVSGSMPPASGAGRVRAALSPREAFARYAARFDPVTDPRVRRLLVAELVVVLAVTFGLSGAYAVLDLVSALLAPADLGEQTAALNVSRSEHPWLDLAYQALGVLRLLAWALLPLVLLAHSGLGARAVGLVRDRPGRQIAWGLALTAVIGVPGLALYLGAVAAGVNLQVSASGLGETWWRPVVLVLSAAGNGAAEEILVVGYLLIRLRQLGVPPALALAASALLRGSYHLYQGFGGGLGNLAMGVVFALWWMRTRRLWPLVLAHTLLDVVAFLGYALLAPHLSWL
;
A
#
# COMPACT_ATOMS: atom_id res chain seq x y z
N MET A 1 55.32 -10.65 45.74
CA MET A 1 54.74 -11.94 45.37
C MET A 1 53.40 -11.64 44.81
N SER A 2 53.40 -11.54 43.58
CA SER A 2 52.85 -12.31 42.44
C SER A 2 51.35 -12.13 42.30
N GLY A 3 50.97 -11.13 41.47
CA GLY A 3 49.62 -11.00 40.93
C GLY A 3 49.53 -11.71 39.58
N SER A 4 48.46 -12.37 39.30
CA SER A 4 48.14 -13.03 38.05
C SER A 4 47.43 -12.10 37.07
N PRO A 5 47.68 -12.19 35.78
CA PRO A 5 47.01 -11.38 34.78
C PRO A 5 45.72 -12.04 34.28
N SER A 6 44.67 -11.27 34.19
CA SER A 6 43.38 -11.61 33.64
C SER A 6 43.41 -11.81 32.15
N ASP A 7 43.01 -12.97 31.67
CA ASP A 7 42.76 -13.30 30.27
C ASP A 7 41.56 -12.48 29.74
N ARG A 8 41.83 -11.58 28.80
CA ARG A 8 40.80 -10.95 27.96
C ARG A 8 40.62 -11.79 26.72
N VAL A 9 39.54 -12.53 26.65
CA VAL A 9 39.07 -13.12 25.40
C VAL A 9 38.35 -12.04 24.59
N ALA A 10 39.05 -11.50 23.61
CA ALA A 10 38.46 -10.64 22.59
C ALA A 10 37.77 -11.49 21.54
N VAL A 11 36.45 -11.58 21.58
CA VAL A 11 35.64 -12.13 20.46
C VAL A 11 35.29 -10.97 19.53
N SER A 12 36.18 -10.69 18.61
CA SER A 12 35.92 -9.80 17.45
C SER A 12 35.39 -10.66 16.31
N GLY A 13 34.09 -10.89 16.31
CA GLY A 13 33.37 -11.48 15.17
C GLY A 13 32.65 -10.37 14.41
N SER A 14 33.31 -9.65 13.54
CA SER A 14 32.66 -8.77 12.58
C SER A 14 31.97 -9.64 11.51
N MET A 15 30.63 -9.73 11.58
CA MET A 15 29.86 -10.33 10.48
C MET A 15 30.08 -9.53 9.18
N PRO A 16 30.33 -10.19 8.04
CA PRO A 16 30.45 -9.52 6.76
C PRO A 16 29.18 -8.75 6.41
N PRO A 17 29.25 -7.62 5.70
CA PRO A 17 28.07 -6.86 5.33
C PRO A 17 27.16 -7.70 4.44
N ALA A 18 25.95 -7.98 4.90
CA ALA A 18 24.95 -8.72 4.15
C ALA A 18 24.71 -8.08 2.77
N SER A 19 24.64 -8.91 1.73
CA SER A 19 24.27 -8.50 0.37
C SER A 19 22.93 -7.75 0.37
N GLY A 20 22.64 -6.94 -0.67
CA GLY A 20 21.38 -6.19 -0.76
C GLY A 20 20.15 -7.08 -0.56
N ALA A 21 20.11 -8.26 -1.17
CA ALA A 21 19.05 -9.26 -1.02
C ALA A 21 18.92 -9.78 0.42
N GLY A 22 20.05 -10.03 1.11
CA GLY A 22 20.03 -10.45 2.53
C GLY A 22 19.47 -9.37 3.45
N ARG A 23 19.71 -8.10 3.15
CA ARG A 23 19.13 -6.96 3.91
C ARG A 23 17.62 -6.80 3.71
N VAL A 24 17.13 -7.00 2.49
CA VAL A 24 15.67 -7.00 2.22
C VAL A 24 15.00 -8.17 2.96
N ARG A 25 15.55 -9.38 2.84
CA ARG A 25 15.03 -10.58 3.52
C ARG A 25 15.01 -10.42 5.04
N ALA A 26 16.07 -9.86 5.62
CA ALA A 26 16.08 -9.53 7.04
C ALA A 26 15.05 -8.45 7.40
N ALA A 27 14.85 -7.44 6.55
CA ALA A 27 13.85 -6.40 6.77
C ALA A 27 12.41 -6.92 6.76
N LEU A 28 12.13 -8.02 6.08
CA LEU A 28 10.82 -8.66 5.99
C LEU A 28 10.65 -9.87 6.94
N SER A 29 11.59 -10.11 7.88
CA SER A 29 11.45 -11.19 8.88
C SER A 29 10.21 -10.96 9.77
N PRO A 30 9.18 -11.84 9.72
CA PRO A 30 7.94 -11.65 10.49
C PRO A 30 8.18 -11.58 12.00
N ARG A 31 9.06 -12.43 12.55
CA ARG A 31 9.34 -12.46 13.99
C ARG A 31 9.86 -11.12 14.50
N GLU A 32 10.84 -10.54 13.80
CA GLU A 32 11.39 -9.25 14.20
C GLU A 32 10.41 -8.10 13.94
N ALA A 33 9.65 -8.15 12.86
CA ALA A 33 8.63 -7.17 12.56
C ALA A 33 7.57 -7.13 13.67
N PHE A 34 7.06 -8.30 14.08
CA PHE A 34 6.06 -8.43 15.13
C PHE A 34 6.58 -7.97 16.49
N ALA A 35 7.80 -8.37 16.88
CA ALA A 35 8.41 -7.94 18.13
C ALA A 35 8.57 -6.42 18.19
N ARG A 36 9.08 -5.80 17.12
CA ARG A 36 9.25 -4.35 17.03
C ARG A 36 7.93 -3.60 17.01
N TYR A 37 6.92 -4.12 16.34
CA TYR A 37 5.59 -3.54 16.32
C TYR A 37 4.93 -3.62 17.70
N ALA A 38 4.97 -4.76 18.37
CA ALA A 38 4.41 -4.94 19.68
C ALA A 38 5.03 -4.05 20.77
N ALA A 39 6.32 -3.74 20.66
CA ALA A 39 7.05 -2.91 21.62
C ALA A 39 6.81 -1.38 21.49
N ARG A 40 6.04 -0.91 20.48
CA ARG A 40 6.01 0.53 20.15
C ARG A 40 4.82 1.32 20.63
N PHE A 41 3.70 0.67 20.81
CA PHE A 41 2.47 1.32 21.28
C PHE A 41 1.86 0.43 22.35
N ASP A 42 1.60 1.00 23.51
CA ASP A 42 0.88 0.30 24.56
C ASP A 42 -0.61 0.25 24.20
N PRO A 43 -1.29 -0.87 24.49
CA PRO A 43 -2.73 -0.94 24.37
C PRO A 43 -3.41 0.07 25.30
N VAL A 44 -4.44 0.72 24.80
CA VAL A 44 -5.30 1.60 25.59
C VAL A 44 -6.13 0.74 26.53
N THR A 45 -6.10 1.05 27.82
CA THR A 45 -6.81 0.30 28.88
C THR A 45 -8.17 0.91 29.21
N ASP A 46 -8.36 2.23 29.05
CA ASP A 46 -9.63 2.92 29.32
C ASP A 46 -10.74 2.42 28.36
N PRO A 47 -11.84 1.84 28.87
CA PRO A 47 -12.92 1.30 28.06
C PRO A 47 -13.65 2.35 27.22
N ARG A 48 -13.69 3.62 27.66
CA ARG A 48 -14.32 4.71 26.90
C ARG A 48 -13.47 5.07 25.70
N VAL A 49 -12.16 5.26 25.90
CA VAL A 49 -11.21 5.54 24.83
C VAL A 49 -11.17 4.40 23.83
N ARG A 50 -11.19 3.14 24.29
CA ARG A 50 -11.26 1.97 23.37
C ARG A 50 -12.49 1.99 22.47
N ARG A 51 -13.68 2.29 23.03
CA ARG A 51 -14.91 2.40 22.25
C ARG A 51 -14.84 3.52 21.21
N LEU A 52 -14.26 4.67 21.58
CA LEU A 52 -14.05 5.78 20.63
C LEU A 52 -13.08 5.41 19.52
N LEU A 53 -11.99 4.70 19.84
CA LEU A 53 -11.05 4.23 18.81
C LEU A 53 -11.68 3.21 17.86
N VAL A 54 -12.55 2.33 18.35
CA VAL A 54 -13.29 1.39 17.50
C VAL A 54 -14.26 2.16 16.59
N ALA A 55 -15.01 3.10 17.14
CA ALA A 55 -15.96 3.93 16.37
C ALA A 55 -15.21 4.77 15.31
N GLU A 56 -14.10 5.42 15.70
CA GLU A 56 -13.24 6.16 14.79
C GLU A 56 -12.77 5.27 13.63
N LEU A 57 -12.25 4.08 13.95
CA LEU A 57 -11.74 3.14 12.96
C LEU A 57 -12.84 2.68 12.01
N VAL A 58 -14.01 2.32 12.52
CA VAL A 58 -15.16 1.90 11.71
C VAL A 58 -15.60 3.02 10.77
N VAL A 59 -15.75 4.25 11.27
CA VAL A 59 -16.18 5.39 10.44
C VAL A 59 -15.14 5.72 9.38
N VAL A 60 -13.84 5.77 9.76
CA VAL A 60 -12.77 6.07 8.80
C VAL A 60 -12.72 5.01 7.70
N LEU A 61 -12.80 3.73 8.04
CA LEU A 61 -12.83 2.67 7.05
C LEU A 61 -14.10 2.72 6.20
N ALA A 62 -15.25 3.01 6.80
CA ALA A 62 -16.51 3.11 6.06
C ALA A 62 -16.49 4.23 5.01
N VAL A 63 -15.92 5.40 5.32
CA VAL A 63 -15.88 6.52 4.35
C VAL A 63 -14.71 6.45 3.37
N THR A 64 -13.83 5.43 3.50
CA THR A 64 -12.65 5.25 2.66
C THR A 64 -12.60 3.82 2.08
N PHE A 65 -11.52 3.10 2.31
CA PHE A 65 -11.22 1.82 1.69
C PHE A 65 -12.13 0.65 2.14
N GLY A 66 -12.81 0.76 3.27
CA GLY A 66 -13.74 -0.28 3.72
C GLY A 66 -14.97 -0.42 2.80
N LEU A 67 -15.65 0.70 2.49
CA LEU A 67 -16.74 0.67 1.49
C LEU A 67 -16.21 0.40 0.09
N SER A 68 -15.02 0.91 -0.27
CA SER A 68 -14.40 0.58 -1.55
C SER A 68 -14.19 -0.93 -1.69
N GLY A 69 -13.80 -1.63 -0.62
CA GLY A 69 -13.70 -3.08 -0.60
C GLY A 69 -15.05 -3.78 -0.76
N ALA A 70 -16.10 -3.29 -0.10
CA ALA A 70 -17.44 -3.84 -0.25
C ALA A 70 -17.95 -3.68 -1.69
N TYR A 71 -17.78 -2.52 -2.32
CA TYR A 71 -18.12 -2.32 -3.73
C TYR A 71 -17.30 -3.23 -4.64
N ALA A 72 -15.99 -3.35 -4.44
CA ALA A 72 -15.14 -4.21 -5.27
C ALA A 72 -15.53 -5.70 -5.19
N VAL A 73 -16.04 -6.17 -4.04
CA VAL A 73 -16.63 -7.52 -3.92
C VAL A 73 -17.89 -7.63 -4.77
N LEU A 74 -18.78 -6.63 -4.72
CA LEU A 74 -20.01 -6.63 -5.54
C LEU A 74 -19.67 -6.53 -7.04
N ASP A 75 -18.68 -5.72 -7.42
CA ASP A 75 -18.21 -5.62 -8.80
C ASP A 75 -17.68 -6.97 -9.31
N LEU A 76 -16.88 -7.68 -8.50
CA LEU A 76 -16.41 -9.02 -8.86
C LEU A 76 -17.58 -10.01 -8.98
N VAL A 77 -18.53 -10.00 -8.05
CA VAL A 77 -19.74 -10.85 -8.15
C VAL A 77 -20.53 -10.52 -9.41
N SER A 78 -20.70 -9.25 -9.74
CA SER A 78 -21.35 -8.80 -10.96
C SER A 78 -20.63 -9.32 -12.21
N ALA A 79 -19.29 -9.22 -12.21
CA ALA A 79 -18.48 -9.73 -13.32
C ALA A 79 -18.58 -11.26 -13.47
N LEU A 80 -18.66 -12.00 -12.36
CA LEU A 80 -18.84 -13.46 -12.37
C LEU A 80 -20.23 -13.90 -12.85
N LEU A 81 -21.25 -13.07 -12.68
CA LEU A 81 -22.61 -13.31 -13.13
C LEU A 81 -22.86 -12.86 -14.58
N ALA A 82 -21.92 -12.13 -15.18
CA ALA A 82 -22.02 -11.70 -16.57
C ALA A 82 -21.88 -12.88 -17.55
N PRO A 83 -22.52 -12.81 -18.75
CA PRO A 83 -22.42 -13.89 -19.75
C PRO A 83 -21.00 -14.09 -20.31
N ALA A 84 -20.17 -13.04 -20.32
CA ALA A 84 -18.79 -13.07 -20.81
C ALA A 84 -17.83 -13.57 -19.72
N ASP A 85 -16.83 -14.36 -20.10
CA ASP A 85 -15.80 -14.81 -19.17
C ASP A 85 -14.98 -13.64 -18.58
N LEU A 86 -14.44 -13.80 -17.36
CA LEU A 86 -13.68 -12.74 -16.70
C LEU A 86 -12.54 -12.19 -17.57
N GLY A 87 -11.85 -13.05 -18.31
CA GLY A 87 -10.74 -12.65 -19.18
C GLY A 87 -11.16 -11.81 -20.40
N GLU A 88 -12.46 -11.79 -20.73
CA GLU A 88 -13.05 -11.01 -21.83
C GLU A 88 -13.58 -9.64 -21.35
N GLN A 89 -13.70 -9.45 -20.04
CA GLN A 89 -14.19 -8.22 -19.43
C GLN A 89 -13.05 -7.28 -19.10
N THR A 90 -13.34 -5.97 -19.06
CA THR A 90 -12.34 -4.93 -18.79
C THR A 90 -12.68 -4.12 -17.53
N ALA A 91 -11.74 -4.05 -16.59
CA ALA A 91 -11.77 -3.13 -15.47
C ALA A 91 -11.02 -1.83 -15.85
N ALA A 92 -11.75 -0.74 -16.03
CA ALA A 92 -11.15 0.54 -16.40
C ALA A 92 -10.77 1.36 -15.16
N LEU A 93 -9.52 1.85 -15.14
CA LEU A 93 -9.00 2.79 -14.14
C LEU A 93 -8.93 4.20 -14.75
N ASN A 94 -8.93 5.22 -13.89
CA ASN A 94 -8.76 6.61 -14.33
C ASN A 94 -9.65 6.97 -15.54
N VAL A 95 -10.96 6.68 -15.43
CA VAL A 95 -11.91 6.91 -16.52
C VAL A 95 -12.26 8.38 -16.65
N SER A 96 -12.47 8.83 -17.89
CA SER A 96 -13.06 10.14 -18.20
C SER A 96 -14.50 10.21 -17.64
N ARG A 97 -14.86 11.37 -17.10
CA ARG A 97 -16.20 11.64 -16.53
C ARG A 97 -16.99 12.67 -17.31
N SER A 98 -16.39 13.24 -18.35
CA SER A 98 -17.04 14.22 -19.23
C SER A 98 -16.39 14.20 -20.60
N GLU A 99 -17.20 14.43 -21.63
CA GLU A 99 -16.71 14.67 -22.99
C GLU A 99 -16.05 16.06 -23.15
N HIS A 100 -16.34 16.98 -22.22
CA HIS A 100 -15.73 18.31 -22.21
C HIS A 100 -14.38 18.27 -21.45
N PRO A 101 -13.24 18.54 -22.11
CA PRO A 101 -11.90 18.34 -21.50
C PRO A 101 -11.68 19.12 -20.20
N TRP A 102 -12.18 20.36 -20.10
CA TRP A 102 -12.02 21.17 -18.89
C TRP A 102 -12.91 20.70 -17.72
N LEU A 103 -14.12 20.20 -18.04
CA LEU A 103 -15.00 19.62 -17.03
C LEU A 103 -14.44 18.27 -16.53
N ASP A 104 -13.89 17.46 -17.46
CA ASP A 104 -13.21 16.22 -17.07
C ASP A 104 -11.99 16.51 -16.20
N LEU A 105 -11.14 17.49 -16.56
CA LEU A 105 -10.03 17.94 -15.71
C LEU A 105 -10.50 18.33 -14.30
N ALA A 106 -11.64 19.04 -14.18
CA ALA A 106 -12.20 19.40 -12.90
C ALA A 106 -12.60 18.16 -12.08
N TYR A 107 -13.24 17.15 -12.68
CA TYR A 107 -13.54 15.88 -12.03
C TYR A 107 -12.29 15.14 -11.59
N GLN A 108 -11.25 15.09 -12.42
CA GLN A 108 -9.97 14.47 -12.07
C GLN A 108 -9.30 15.21 -10.90
N ALA A 109 -9.29 16.55 -10.92
CA ALA A 109 -8.76 17.35 -9.82
C ALA A 109 -9.49 17.09 -8.50
N LEU A 110 -10.83 16.98 -8.51
CA LEU A 110 -11.62 16.60 -7.33
C LEU A 110 -11.29 15.17 -6.87
N GLY A 111 -11.01 14.25 -7.81
CA GLY A 111 -10.54 12.90 -7.48
C GLY A 111 -9.22 12.93 -6.72
N VAL A 112 -8.24 13.69 -7.19
CA VAL A 112 -6.95 13.88 -6.50
C VAL A 112 -7.13 14.54 -5.14
N LEU A 113 -7.97 15.57 -5.03
CA LEU A 113 -8.27 16.24 -3.75
C LEU A 113 -8.92 15.26 -2.76
N ARG A 114 -9.80 14.37 -3.21
CA ARG A 114 -10.38 13.31 -2.36
C ARG A 114 -9.30 12.38 -1.82
N LEU A 115 -8.36 11.94 -2.66
CA LEU A 115 -7.25 11.08 -2.22
C LEU A 115 -6.36 11.80 -1.19
N LEU A 116 -6.08 13.08 -1.40
CA LEU A 116 -5.35 13.89 -0.42
C LEU A 116 -6.12 14.02 0.90
N ALA A 117 -7.44 14.22 0.85
CA ALA A 117 -8.27 14.24 2.04
C ALA A 117 -8.25 12.90 2.78
N TRP A 118 -8.28 11.77 2.07
CA TRP A 118 -8.14 10.43 2.65
C TRP A 118 -6.75 10.20 3.27
N ALA A 119 -5.69 10.77 2.71
CA ALA A 119 -4.35 10.72 3.30
C ALA A 119 -4.24 11.59 4.56
N LEU A 120 -4.87 12.77 4.57
CA LEU A 120 -4.78 13.74 5.66
C LEU A 120 -5.68 13.38 6.85
N LEU A 121 -6.86 12.84 6.61
CA LEU A 121 -7.82 12.47 7.66
C LEU A 121 -7.18 11.64 8.79
N PRO A 122 -6.53 10.50 8.53
CA PRO A 122 -5.90 9.71 9.56
C PRO A 122 -4.74 10.44 10.27
N LEU A 123 -4.01 11.33 9.58
CA LEU A 123 -2.96 12.13 10.21
C LEU A 123 -3.53 13.14 11.21
N VAL A 124 -4.66 13.78 10.87
CA VAL A 124 -5.38 14.69 11.78
C VAL A 124 -5.89 13.93 13.01
N LEU A 125 -6.52 12.77 12.82
CA LEU A 125 -7.02 11.94 13.93
C LEU A 125 -5.91 11.44 14.85
N LEU A 126 -4.77 11.04 14.28
CA LEU A 126 -3.60 10.69 15.07
C LEU A 126 -3.03 11.89 15.83
N ALA A 127 -2.98 13.07 15.20
CA ALA A 127 -2.51 14.30 15.84
C ALA A 127 -3.39 14.68 17.04
N HIS A 128 -4.71 14.56 16.95
CA HIS A 128 -5.64 14.75 18.09
C HIS A 128 -5.38 13.75 19.22
N SER A 129 -4.85 12.57 18.91
CA SER A 129 -4.45 11.57 19.91
C SER A 129 -2.99 11.77 20.40
N GLY A 130 -2.35 12.91 20.11
CA GLY A 130 -0.95 13.19 20.46
C GLY A 130 0.09 12.46 19.59
N LEU A 131 -0.33 11.80 18.51
CA LEU A 131 0.53 11.05 17.60
C LEU A 131 0.73 11.85 16.30
N GLY A 132 1.87 12.50 16.15
CA GLY A 132 2.18 13.24 14.93
C GLY A 132 2.57 12.36 13.72
N ALA A 133 2.84 12.99 12.57
CA ALA A 133 3.26 12.33 11.33
C ALA A 133 4.49 11.40 11.48
N ARG A 134 5.35 11.67 12.48
CA ARG A 134 6.46 10.78 12.86
C ARG A 134 5.97 9.42 13.36
N ALA A 135 4.80 9.34 13.98
CA ALA A 135 4.24 8.08 14.47
C ALA A 135 3.92 7.12 13.33
N VAL A 136 3.42 7.60 12.20
CA VAL A 136 3.22 6.80 10.99
C VAL A 136 4.50 6.52 10.21
N GLY A 137 5.59 7.23 10.51
CA GLY A 137 6.88 7.03 9.84
C GLY A 137 7.15 7.99 8.67
N LEU A 138 6.43 9.11 8.61
CA LEU A 138 6.70 10.21 7.67
C LEU A 138 7.86 11.07 8.18
N VAL A 139 9.04 10.49 8.21
CA VAL A 139 10.28 11.11 8.71
C VAL A 139 11.22 11.40 7.55
N ARG A 140 11.74 12.63 7.46
CA ARG A 140 12.62 13.09 6.36
C ARG A 140 14.11 12.92 6.68
N ASP A 141 14.48 11.83 7.34
CA ASP A 141 15.89 11.51 7.58
C ASP A 141 16.41 10.55 6.48
N ARG A 142 17.69 10.70 6.14
CA ARG A 142 18.38 9.84 5.15
C ARG A 142 17.61 9.66 3.84
N PRO A 143 17.26 10.73 3.11
CA PRO A 143 16.37 10.67 1.94
C PRO A 143 16.88 9.70 0.86
N GLY A 144 18.17 9.69 0.53
CA GLY A 144 18.74 8.76 -0.45
C GLY A 144 18.50 7.29 -0.10
N ARG A 145 18.58 6.95 1.21
CA ARG A 145 18.29 5.58 1.65
C ARG A 145 16.82 5.23 1.55
N GLN A 146 15.93 6.18 1.82
CA GLN A 146 14.48 5.97 1.68
C GLN A 146 14.11 5.79 0.21
N ILE A 147 14.69 6.57 -0.70
CA ILE A 147 14.53 6.43 -2.15
C ILE A 147 15.03 5.05 -2.60
N ALA A 148 16.24 4.65 -2.21
CA ALA A 148 16.79 3.34 -2.58
C ALA A 148 15.89 2.18 -2.12
N TRP A 149 15.31 2.26 -0.91
CA TRP A 149 14.35 1.26 -0.44
C TRP A 149 13.02 1.32 -1.19
N GLY A 150 12.52 2.50 -1.53
CA GLY A 150 11.33 2.66 -2.36
C GLY A 150 11.52 1.96 -3.73
N LEU A 151 12.62 2.24 -4.42
CA LEU A 151 12.95 1.59 -5.69
C LEU A 151 13.10 0.07 -5.57
N ALA A 152 13.76 -0.42 -4.51
CA ALA A 152 13.89 -1.85 -4.27
C ALA A 152 12.53 -2.53 -4.03
N LEU A 153 11.64 -1.90 -3.26
CA LEU A 153 10.28 -2.40 -3.04
C LEU A 153 9.45 -2.36 -4.32
N THR A 154 9.57 -1.30 -5.14
CA THR A 154 8.94 -1.26 -6.47
C THR A 154 9.33 -2.46 -7.33
N ALA A 155 10.62 -2.80 -7.38
CA ALA A 155 11.08 -3.95 -8.15
C ALA A 155 10.60 -5.29 -7.57
N VAL A 156 10.66 -5.44 -6.23
CA VAL A 156 10.25 -6.68 -5.52
C VAL A 156 8.74 -6.95 -5.67
N ILE A 157 7.92 -5.92 -5.76
CA ILE A 157 6.47 -6.04 -5.95
C ILE A 157 6.10 -6.01 -7.43
N GLY A 158 6.67 -5.08 -8.21
CA GLY A 158 6.24 -4.82 -9.58
C GLY A 158 6.54 -5.99 -10.53
N VAL A 159 7.73 -6.57 -10.44
CA VAL A 159 8.11 -7.67 -11.36
C VAL A 159 7.26 -8.92 -11.11
N PRO A 160 7.13 -9.45 -9.87
CA PRO A 160 6.23 -10.58 -9.62
C PRO A 160 4.75 -10.23 -9.82
N GLY A 161 4.36 -8.98 -9.51
CA GLY A 161 2.98 -8.51 -9.68
C GLY A 161 2.56 -8.50 -11.16
N LEU A 162 3.43 -8.02 -12.05
CA LEU A 162 3.19 -8.07 -13.49
C LEU A 162 3.10 -9.53 -13.99
N ALA A 163 4.00 -10.40 -13.55
CA ALA A 163 3.96 -11.82 -13.92
C ALA A 163 2.65 -12.49 -13.44
N LEU A 164 2.21 -12.19 -12.20
CA LEU A 164 0.95 -12.68 -11.66
C LEU A 164 -0.24 -12.16 -12.50
N TYR A 165 -0.25 -10.87 -12.84
CA TYR A 165 -1.31 -10.26 -13.66
C TYR A 165 -1.42 -10.95 -15.02
N LEU A 166 -0.31 -11.06 -15.76
CA LEU A 166 -0.29 -11.70 -17.07
C LEU A 166 -0.71 -13.16 -17.00
N GLY A 167 -0.25 -13.90 -15.97
CA GLY A 167 -0.66 -15.28 -15.73
C GLY A 167 -2.14 -15.43 -15.39
N ALA A 168 -2.70 -14.53 -14.59
CA ALA A 168 -4.11 -14.55 -14.20
C ALA A 168 -5.05 -14.18 -15.36
N VAL A 169 -4.65 -13.22 -16.22
CA VAL A 169 -5.38 -12.90 -17.45
C VAL A 169 -5.35 -14.09 -18.42
N ALA A 170 -4.17 -14.67 -18.64
CA ALA A 170 -4.01 -15.82 -19.51
C ALA A 170 -4.78 -17.05 -19.02
N ALA A 171 -4.98 -17.20 -17.71
CA ALA A 171 -5.78 -18.26 -17.09
C ALA A 171 -7.29 -17.94 -17.07
N GLY A 172 -7.74 -16.78 -17.55
CA GLY A 172 -9.15 -16.35 -17.56
C GLY A 172 -9.73 -16.05 -16.16
N VAL A 173 -8.89 -15.88 -15.13
CA VAL A 173 -9.33 -15.62 -13.74
C VAL A 173 -9.19 -14.16 -13.32
N ASN A 174 -8.87 -13.28 -14.26
CA ASN A 174 -8.72 -11.83 -14.02
C ASN A 174 -9.30 -11.04 -15.18
N LEU A 175 -9.85 -9.86 -14.87
CA LEU A 175 -10.27 -8.93 -15.89
C LEU A 175 -9.04 -8.31 -16.59
N GLN A 176 -9.20 -7.89 -17.82
CA GLN A 176 -8.21 -7.04 -18.47
C GLN A 176 -8.24 -5.65 -17.82
N VAL A 177 -7.10 -5.14 -17.38
CA VAL A 177 -7.04 -3.83 -16.73
C VAL A 177 -6.65 -2.76 -17.74
N SER A 178 -7.61 -1.89 -18.08
CA SER A 178 -7.33 -0.64 -18.77
C SER A 178 -6.90 0.41 -17.75
N ALA A 179 -5.60 0.58 -17.58
CA ALA A 179 -5.06 1.41 -16.52
C ALA A 179 -5.26 2.93 -16.73
N SER A 180 -5.65 3.36 -17.95
CA SER A 180 -6.02 4.73 -18.25
C SER A 180 -7.10 4.79 -19.31
N GLY A 181 -8.32 5.14 -18.89
CA GLY A 181 -9.46 5.46 -19.77
C GLY A 181 -9.60 6.95 -20.07
N LEU A 182 -8.60 7.78 -19.75
CA LEU A 182 -8.60 9.21 -20.10
C LEU A 182 -8.29 9.41 -21.58
N GLY A 183 -9.02 10.32 -22.23
CA GLY A 183 -8.79 10.73 -23.61
C GLY A 183 -7.42 11.40 -23.82
N GLU A 184 -7.07 11.62 -25.08
CA GLU A 184 -5.84 12.28 -25.50
C GLU A 184 -5.90 13.78 -25.21
N THR A 185 -5.42 14.18 -24.02
CA THR A 185 -5.38 15.57 -23.57
C THR A 185 -4.00 15.92 -23.01
N TRP A 186 -3.59 17.18 -23.11
CA TRP A 186 -2.28 17.64 -22.67
C TRP A 186 -2.05 17.48 -21.15
N TRP A 187 -3.11 17.51 -20.35
CA TRP A 187 -3.05 17.37 -18.88
C TRP A 187 -3.08 15.90 -18.40
N ARG A 188 -3.40 14.95 -19.27
CA ARG A 188 -3.50 13.51 -18.94
C ARG A 188 -2.30 12.98 -18.16
N PRO A 189 -1.02 13.18 -18.61
CA PRO A 189 0.12 12.64 -17.87
C PRO A 189 0.25 13.22 -16.47
N VAL A 190 -0.02 14.53 -16.31
CA VAL A 190 0.04 15.20 -15.01
C VAL A 190 -1.00 14.64 -14.05
N VAL A 191 -2.23 14.48 -14.49
CA VAL A 191 -3.31 13.90 -13.70
C VAL A 191 -3.00 12.47 -13.30
N LEU A 192 -2.49 11.63 -14.20
CA LEU A 192 -2.13 10.25 -13.90
C LEU A 192 -1.03 10.17 -12.82
N VAL A 193 -0.01 11.02 -12.90
CA VAL A 193 1.04 11.09 -11.87
C VAL A 193 0.49 11.57 -10.53
N LEU A 194 -0.37 12.60 -10.53
CA LEU A 194 -0.98 13.11 -9.30
C LEU A 194 -1.94 12.08 -8.66
N SER A 195 -2.70 11.36 -9.48
CA SER A 195 -3.56 10.26 -9.02
C SER A 195 -2.74 9.12 -8.41
N ALA A 196 -1.65 8.71 -9.07
CA ALA A 196 -0.73 7.71 -8.57
C ALA A 196 -0.11 8.12 -7.22
N ALA A 197 0.36 9.36 -7.11
CA ALA A 197 0.90 9.90 -5.85
C ALA A 197 -0.17 10.00 -4.75
N GLY A 198 -1.38 10.41 -5.12
CA GLY A 198 -2.53 10.47 -4.23
C GLY A 198 -2.93 9.09 -3.70
N ASN A 199 -3.02 8.08 -4.58
CA ASN A 199 -3.29 6.69 -4.20
C ASN A 199 -2.22 6.15 -3.25
N GLY A 200 -0.94 6.26 -3.65
CA GLY A 200 0.16 5.80 -2.81
C GLY A 200 0.19 6.47 -1.45
N ALA A 201 -0.09 7.78 -1.37
CA ALA A 201 -0.17 8.48 -0.09
C ALA A 201 -1.39 8.03 0.74
N ALA A 202 -2.59 8.01 0.15
CA ALA A 202 -3.83 7.65 0.85
C ALA A 202 -3.77 6.22 1.39
N GLU A 203 -3.39 5.26 0.56
CA GLU A 203 -3.36 3.86 0.95
C GLU A 203 -2.28 3.58 2.00
N GLU A 204 -1.06 4.06 1.81
CA GLU A 204 0.01 3.75 2.75
C GLU A 204 -0.17 4.46 4.09
N ILE A 205 -0.66 5.70 4.09
CA ILE A 205 -0.93 6.41 5.35
C ILE A 205 -2.09 5.75 6.10
N LEU A 206 -3.19 5.42 5.42
CA LEU A 206 -4.41 4.91 6.05
C LEU A 206 -4.31 3.41 6.34
N VAL A 207 -4.01 2.58 5.34
CA VAL A 207 -4.09 1.11 5.44
C VAL A 207 -2.88 0.51 6.17
N VAL A 208 -1.71 1.16 6.06
CA VAL A 208 -0.50 0.70 6.76
C VAL A 208 -0.23 1.55 8.00
N GLY A 209 -0.05 2.86 7.84
CA GLY A 209 0.32 3.73 8.95
C GLY A 209 -0.72 3.78 10.07
N TYR A 210 -1.90 4.30 9.75
CA TYR A 210 -2.98 4.56 10.71
C TYR A 210 -3.62 3.27 11.22
N LEU A 211 -4.07 2.39 10.32
CA LEU A 211 -4.77 1.16 10.71
C LEU A 211 -3.93 0.31 11.66
N LEU A 212 -2.65 0.07 11.35
CA LEU A 212 -1.77 -0.71 12.22
C LEU A 212 -1.56 -0.04 13.57
N ILE A 213 -1.43 1.30 13.64
CA ILE A 213 -1.33 2.02 14.93
C ILE A 213 -2.59 1.80 15.76
N ARG A 214 -3.78 2.01 15.17
CA ARG A 214 -5.06 1.87 15.89
C ARG A 214 -5.32 0.43 16.35
N LEU A 215 -5.03 -0.56 15.50
CA LEU A 215 -5.14 -1.96 15.87
C LEU A 215 -4.21 -2.31 17.03
N ARG A 216 -2.99 -1.76 17.05
CA ARG A 216 -2.07 -1.98 18.19
C ARG A 216 -2.58 -1.31 19.48
N GLN A 217 -3.10 -0.09 19.40
CA GLN A 217 -3.72 0.59 20.54
C GLN A 217 -4.96 -0.17 21.07
N LEU A 218 -5.68 -0.87 20.20
CA LEU A 218 -6.78 -1.77 20.58
C LEU A 218 -6.30 -3.13 21.11
N GLY A 219 -4.99 -3.39 21.19
CA GLY A 219 -4.42 -4.62 21.69
C GLY A 219 -4.50 -5.80 20.71
N VAL A 220 -4.78 -5.56 19.43
CA VAL A 220 -4.83 -6.60 18.41
C VAL A 220 -3.44 -7.23 18.22
N PRO A 221 -3.33 -8.57 18.22
CA PRO A 221 -2.07 -9.26 17.98
C PRO A 221 -1.43 -8.89 16.62
N PRO A 222 -0.08 -8.83 16.54
CA PRO A 222 0.61 -8.39 15.32
C PRO A 222 0.22 -9.15 14.05
N ALA A 223 0.04 -10.47 14.14
CA ALA A 223 -0.35 -11.29 12.99
C ALA A 223 -1.76 -10.95 12.48
N LEU A 224 -2.71 -10.71 13.39
CA LEU A 224 -4.07 -10.29 13.02
C LEU A 224 -4.10 -8.86 12.49
N ALA A 225 -3.29 -7.95 13.03
CA ALA A 225 -3.17 -6.60 12.50
C ALA A 225 -2.60 -6.60 11.07
N LEU A 226 -1.57 -7.41 10.82
CA LEU A 226 -1.02 -7.62 9.47
C LEU A 226 -2.09 -8.19 8.52
N ALA A 227 -2.79 -9.25 8.95
CA ALA A 227 -3.83 -9.88 8.15
C ALA A 227 -4.96 -8.88 7.81
N ALA A 228 -5.42 -8.08 8.79
CA ALA A 228 -6.45 -7.07 8.57
C ALA A 228 -6.02 -6.02 7.54
N SER A 229 -4.78 -5.51 7.61
CA SER A 229 -4.24 -4.56 6.64
C SER A 229 -4.13 -5.17 5.24
N ALA A 230 -3.60 -6.38 5.13
CA ALA A 230 -3.42 -7.06 3.84
C ALA A 230 -4.76 -7.47 3.21
N LEU A 231 -5.70 -8.00 3.99
CA LEU A 231 -7.03 -8.37 3.51
C LEU A 231 -7.84 -7.14 3.08
N LEU A 232 -7.77 -6.04 3.83
CA LEU A 232 -8.41 -4.79 3.42
C LEU A 232 -7.86 -4.34 2.07
N ARG A 233 -6.52 -4.34 1.90
CA ARG A 233 -5.88 -3.97 0.62
C ARG A 233 -6.32 -4.89 -0.52
N GLY A 234 -6.29 -6.19 -0.34
CA GLY A 234 -6.77 -7.15 -1.34
C GLY A 234 -8.23 -6.95 -1.70
N SER A 235 -9.09 -6.63 -0.70
CA SER A 235 -10.53 -6.53 -0.91
C SER A 235 -10.92 -5.42 -1.89
N TYR A 236 -10.36 -4.20 -1.74
CA TYR A 236 -10.74 -3.11 -2.63
C TYR A 236 -10.03 -3.13 -4.01
N HIS A 237 -9.27 -4.20 -4.29
CA HIS A 237 -8.74 -4.48 -5.63
C HIS A 237 -9.43 -5.67 -6.32
N LEU A 238 -10.43 -6.30 -5.68
CA LEU A 238 -11.18 -7.42 -6.26
C LEU A 238 -11.96 -7.05 -7.54
N TYR A 239 -12.29 -5.77 -7.73
CA TYR A 239 -12.90 -5.31 -8.99
C TYR A 239 -12.02 -5.54 -10.23
N GLN A 240 -10.70 -5.79 -10.04
CA GLN A 240 -9.79 -6.17 -11.13
C GLN A 240 -9.78 -7.69 -11.38
N GLY A 241 -10.47 -8.47 -10.56
CA GLY A 241 -10.47 -9.93 -10.56
C GLY A 241 -9.62 -10.53 -9.44
N PHE A 242 -9.55 -11.87 -9.41
CA PHE A 242 -8.84 -12.59 -8.35
C PHE A 242 -7.34 -12.31 -8.31
N GLY A 243 -6.71 -12.18 -9.49
CA GLY A 243 -5.28 -11.84 -9.58
C GLY A 243 -4.98 -10.45 -9.01
N GLY A 244 -5.83 -9.46 -9.28
CA GLY A 244 -5.73 -8.12 -8.71
C GLY A 244 -5.85 -8.13 -7.19
N GLY A 245 -6.85 -8.83 -6.66
CA GLY A 245 -7.04 -9.00 -5.21
C GLY A 245 -5.86 -9.69 -4.53
N LEU A 246 -5.37 -10.81 -5.09
CA LEU A 246 -4.26 -11.60 -4.55
C LEU A 246 -2.92 -10.84 -4.63
N GLY A 247 -2.65 -10.18 -5.74
CA GLY A 247 -1.42 -9.38 -5.92
C GLY A 247 -1.35 -8.24 -4.90
N ASN A 248 -2.47 -7.53 -4.69
CA ASN A 248 -2.56 -6.45 -3.72
C ASN A 248 -2.56 -6.95 -2.27
N LEU A 249 -3.13 -8.13 -1.98
CA LEU A 249 -2.99 -8.78 -0.69
C LEU A 249 -1.51 -9.10 -0.39
N ALA A 250 -0.78 -9.68 -1.34
CA ALA A 250 0.65 -9.98 -1.19
C ALA A 250 1.48 -8.71 -0.99
N MET A 251 1.22 -7.63 -1.75
CA MET A 251 1.81 -6.31 -1.54
C MET A 251 1.51 -5.79 -0.13
N GLY A 252 0.26 -5.94 0.35
CA GLY A 252 -0.15 -5.56 1.69
C GLY A 252 0.64 -6.27 2.79
N VAL A 253 0.89 -7.58 2.64
CA VAL A 253 1.75 -8.36 3.56
C VAL A 253 3.16 -7.80 3.59
N VAL A 254 3.78 -7.59 2.43
CA VAL A 254 5.16 -7.05 2.33
C VAL A 254 5.25 -5.66 2.95
N PHE A 255 4.31 -4.77 2.64
CA PHE A 255 4.30 -3.39 3.12
C PHE A 255 4.02 -3.30 4.61
N ALA A 256 3.08 -4.08 5.13
CA ALA A 256 2.81 -4.14 6.58
C ALA A 256 4.03 -4.67 7.35
N LEU A 257 4.67 -5.76 6.90
CA LEU A 257 5.90 -6.29 7.51
C LEU A 257 7.03 -5.28 7.49
N TRP A 258 7.25 -4.62 6.36
CA TRP A 258 8.23 -3.55 6.23
C TRP A 258 7.98 -2.45 7.27
N TRP A 259 6.74 -1.95 7.34
CA TRP A 259 6.40 -0.87 8.25
C TRP A 259 6.50 -1.30 9.71
N MET A 260 5.99 -2.47 10.07
CA MET A 260 6.08 -3.02 11.43
C MET A 260 7.53 -3.10 11.91
N ARG A 261 8.45 -3.43 11.02
CA ARG A 261 9.88 -3.54 11.33
C ARG A 261 10.60 -2.20 11.35
N THR A 262 10.39 -1.36 10.34
CA THR A 262 11.22 -0.17 10.08
C THR A 262 10.61 1.12 10.57
N ARG A 263 9.28 1.19 10.63
CA ARG A 263 8.53 2.42 10.88
C ARG A 263 8.85 3.54 9.89
N ARG A 264 9.14 3.18 8.65
CA ARG A 264 9.42 4.12 7.56
C ARG A 264 8.32 3.98 6.52
N LEU A 265 7.51 5.02 6.37
CA LEU A 265 6.38 5.02 5.44
C LEU A 265 6.77 5.56 4.07
N TRP A 266 7.70 6.53 3.98
CA TRP A 266 8.11 7.13 2.71
C TRP A 266 8.54 6.11 1.63
N PRO A 267 9.33 5.05 1.96
CA PRO A 267 9.65 4.02 0.98
C PRO A 267 8.43 3.31 0.41
N LEU A 268 7.38 3.13 1.21
CA LEU A 268 6.14 2.50 0.77
C LEU A 268 5.33 3.43 -0.13
N VAL A 269 5.15 4.69 0.28
CA VAL A 269 4.48 5.71 -0.54
C VAL A 269 5.19 5.85 -1.89
N LEU A 270 6.53 5.93 -1.89
CA LEU A 270 7.29 6.02 -3.13
C LEU A 270 7.14 4.77 -3.99
N ALA A 271 7.25 3.57 -3.39
CA ALA A 271 7.12 2.32 -4.13
C ALA A 271 5.74 2.20 -4.77
N HIS A 272 4.68 2.47 -4.01
CA HIS A 272 3.30 2.43 -4.52
C HIS A 272 3.09 3.45 -5.63
N THR A 273 3.47 4.70 -5.41
CA THR A 273 3.40 5.76 -6.43
C THR A 273 4.09 5.33 -7.73
N LEU A 274 5.28 4.74 -7.64
CA LEU A 274 6.03 4.29 -8.83
C LEU A 274 5.35 3.11 -9.53
N LEU A 275 4.77 2.17 -8.78
CA LEU A 275 3.99 1.07 -9.35
C LEU A 275 2.79 1.60 -10.14
N ASP A 276 2.03 2.53 -9.56
CA ASP A 276 0.90 3.16 -10.23
C ASP A 276 1.32 4.02 -11.43
N VAL A 277 2.40 4.81 -11.31
CA VAL A 277 2.93 5.60 -12.44
C VAL A 277 3.32 4.69 -13.60
N VAL A 278 4.03 3.59 -13.33
CA VAL A 278 4.40 2.61 -14.36
C VAL A 278 3.15 1.96 -14.97
N ALA A 279 2.16 1.60 -14.16
CA ALA A 279 0.91 1.03 -14.66
C ALA A 279 0.14 2.05 -15.52
N PHE A 280 -0.11 3.26 -15.01
CA PHE A 280 -0.97 4.25 -15.68
C PHE A 280 -0.32 4.86 -16.92
N LEU A 281 0.92 5.35 -16.81
CA LEU A 281 1.64 5.92 -17.94
C LEU A 281 2.17 4.84 -18.88
N GLY A 282 2.65 3.72 -18.36
CA GLY A 282 3.10 2.60 -19.16
C GLY A 282 1.99 2.08 -20.05
N TYR A 283 0.80 1.85 -19.49
CA TYR A 283 -0.38 1.47 -20.26
C TYR A 283 -0.73 2.55 -21.29
N ALA A 284 -0.83 3.82 -20.89
CA ALA A 284 -1.20 4.91 -21.78
C ALA A 284 -0.25 5.09 -22.98
N LEU A 285 1.03 4.77 -22.80
CA LEU A 285 2.04 4.89 -23.86
C LEU A 285 2.19 3.62 -24.71
N LEU A 286 1.97 2.44 -24.13
CA LEU A 286 2.27 1.16 -24.77
C LEU A 286 1.03 0.50 -25.39
N ALA A 287 -0.17 0.71 -24.82
CA ALA A 287 -1.40 0.07 -25.32
C ALA A 287 -1.64 0.27 -26.84
N PRO A 288 -1.38 1.45 -27.43
CA PRO A 288 -1.53 1.62 -28.88
C PRO A 288 -0.56 0.77 -29.73
N HIS A 289 0.51 0.25 -29.13
CA HIS A 289 1.59 -0.48 -29.82
C HIS A 289 1.60 -1.98 -29.51
N LEU A 290 0.77 -2.45 -28.57
CA LEU A 290 0.77 -3.83 -28.08
C LEU A 290 -0.64 -4.43 -28.22
N SER A 291 -0.80 -5.32 -29.21
CA SER A 291 -2.10 -5.92 -29.56
C SER A 291 -2.67 -6.87 -28.49
N TRP A 292 -1.93 -7.10 -27.39
CA TRP A 292 -2.32 -7.96 -26.27
C TRP A 292 -2.62 -7.16 -24.98
N LEU A 293 -2.48 -5.85 -25.00
CA LEU A 293 -2.92 -4.90 -23.99
C LEU A 293 -4.24 -4.29 -24.41
#